data_a7a46dceb1cb9ed4273741bd324ef2ad
#
_entry.id   a7a46dceb1cb9ed4273741bd324ef2ad
#
_cell.length_a   1.000
_cell.length_b   1.000
_cell.length_c   1.000
_cell.angle_alpha   90.00
_cell.angle_beta   90.00
_cell.angle_gamma   90.00
#
_symmetry.space_group_name_H-M   'P 1'
#
loop_
_entity.id
_entity.type
_entity.pdbx_description
1 polymer ?
#
loop_
_entity_poly.entity_id
_entity_poly.type
_entity_poly.pdbx_seq_one_letter_code
_entity_poly.pdbx_strand_id
1 'polypeptide(L)'
;MTDTFLRSCEHWSEASRNEMEAFYALASVDYKYLAEAFNWKKWLETRQAEVGKRRLKILDVACGSGKFPLALGQYAKITDTKILPVEYALLDPSEFSIAEAREVLPSPFIAGAEFKSTLQALQCDRGTFDIIWATHA
;
A
#
# COMPACT_ATOMS: atom_id res chain seq x y z
N MET A 1 12.33 7.11 -18.72
CA MET A 1 11.98 6.78 -17.32
C MET A 1 12.03 7.99 -16.41
N THR A 2 13.13 8.75 -16.45
CA THR A 2 13.31 9.90 -15.58
C THR A 2 12.21 10.95 -15.73
N ASP A 3 11.84 11.26 -16.98
CA ASP A 3 10.80 12.27 -17.25
C ASP A 3 9.43 11.82 -16.75
N THR A 4 9.09 10.56 -16.94
CA THR A 4 7.83 10.00 -16.45
C THR A 4 7.78 10.05 -14.94
N PHE A 5 8.88 9.74 -14.29
CA PHE A 5 8.99 9.79 -12.83
C PHE A 5 8.84 11.21 -12.32
N LEU A 6 9.53 12.18 -12.91
CA LEU A 6 9.43 13.58 -12.50
C LEU A 6 8.01 14.10 -12.66
N ARG A 7 7.34 13.76 -13.76
CA ARG A 7 5.93 14.13 -13.95
C ARG A 7 5.02 13.53 -12.90
N SER A 8 5.29 12.27 -12.54
CA SER A 8 4.54 11.63 -11.47
C SER A 8 4.72 12.35 -10.14
N CYS A 9 5.96 12.72 -9.81
CA CYS A 9 6.24 13.49 -8.58
C CYS A 9 5.52 14.83 -8.56
N GLU A 10 5.51 15.54 -9.68
CA GLU A 10 4.81 16.82 -9.80
C GLU A 10 3.30 16.63 -9.64
N HIS A 11 2.76 15.62 -10.28
CA HIS A 11 1.33 15.30 -10.19
C HIS A 11 0.91 15.03 -8.75
N TRP A 12 1.73 14.32 -7.99
CA TRP A 12 1.43 13.96 -6.61
C TRP A 12 1.92 14.98 -5.59
N SER A 13 2.26 16.18 -6.02
CA SER A 13 2.62 17.27 -5.13
C SER A 13 1.39 17.84 -4.43
N GLU A 14 1.63 18.64 -3.39
CA GLU A 14 0.54 19.31 -2.69
C GLU A 14 -0.30 20.21 -3.62
N ALA A 15 0.35 20.83 -4.60
CA ALA A 15 -0.33 21.71 -5.56
C ALA A 15 -1.38 20.97 -6.41
N SER A 16 -1.20 19.66 -6.61
CA SER A 16 -2.12 18.86 -7.40
C SER A 16 -3.08 18.03 -6.55
N ARG A 17 -3.14 18.27 -5.26
CA ARG A 17 -3.91 17.46 -4.31
C ARG A 17 -5.38 17.30 -4.69
N ASN A 18 -6.03 18.40 -5.09
CA ASN A 18 -7.46 18.34 -5.46
C ASN A 18 -7.70 17.46 -6.68
N GLU A 19 -6.78 17.48 -7.64
CA GLU A 19 -6.86 16.63 -8.82
C GLU A 19 -6.66 15.16 -8.44
N MET A 20 -5.74 14.88 -7.53
CA MET A 20 -5.52 13.53 -7.01
C MET A 20 -6.76 13.00 -6.32
N GLU A 21 -7.40 13.80 -5.48
CA GLU A 21 -8.62 13.38 -4.79
C GLU A 21 -9.74 13.05 -5.75
N ALA A 22 -9.91 13.87 -6.81
CA ALA A 22 -10.87 13.59 -7.85
C ALA A 22 -10.56 12.28 -8.58
N PHE A 23 -9.29 12.05 -8.91
CA PHE A 23 -8.85 10.81 -9.56
C PHE A 23 -9.16 9.60 -8.67
N TYR A 24 -8.83 9.66 -7.39
CA TYR A 24 -9.10 8.56 -6.46
C TYR A 24 -10.59 8.30 -6.28
N ALA A 25 -11.42 9.33 -6.31
CA ALA A 25 -12.86 9.15 -6.23
C ALA A 25 -13.38 8.33 -7.40
N LEU A 26 -12.83 8.57 -8.61
CA LEU A 26 -13.19 7.80 -9.79
C LEU A 26 -12.59 6.38 -9.75
N ALA A 27 -11.37 6.24 -9.26
CA ALA A 27 -10.65 4.98 -9.23
C ALA A 27 -11.11 4.04 -8.11
N SER A 28 -11.87 4.54 -7.12
CA SER A 28 -12.32 3.74 -5.97
C SER A 28 -13.11 2.50 -6.37
N VAL A 29 -13.83 2.55 -7.49
CA VAL A 29 -14.58 1.41 -8.01
C VAL A 29 -13.64 0.26 -8.38
N ASP A 30 -12.51 0.59 -9.00
CA ASP A 30 -11.52 -0.41 -9.39
C ASP A 30 -10.88 -1.08 -8.17
N TYR A 31 -10.59 -0.30 -7.14
CA TYR A 31 -10.05 -0.86 -5.90
C TYR A 31 -11.05 -1.76 -5.18
N LYS A 32 -12.30 -1.39 -5.18
CA LYS A 32 -13.36 -2.26 -4.66
C LYS A 32 -13.43 -3.58 -5.41
N TYR A 33 -13.41 -3.52 -6.74
CA TYR A 33 -13.41 -4.71 -7.58
C TYR A 33 -12.20 -5.58 -7.29
N LEU A 34 -11.01 -5.00 -7.22
CA LEU A 34 -9.79 -5.72 -6.91
C LEU A 34 -9.86 -6.41 -5.54
N ALA A 35 -10.38 -5.70 -4.56
CA ALA A 35 -10.52 -6.25 -3.20
C ALA A 35 -11.52 -7.40 -3.14
N GLU A 36 -12.58 -7.36 -3.94
CA GLU A 36 -13.61 -8.40 -3.97
C GLU A 36 -13.27 -9.57 -4.88
N ALA A 37 -12.38 -9.37 -5.86
CA ALA A 37 -12.08 -10.38 -6.89
C ALA A 37 -11.22 -11.54 -6.39
N PHE A 38 -10.64 -11.43 -5.21
CA PHE A 38 -9.70 -12.42 -4.69
C PHE A 38 -9.90 -12.59 -3.19
N ASN A 39 -9.64 -13.78 -2.68
CA ASN A 39 -9.75 -14.03 -1.24
C ASN A 39 -8.47 -13.60 -0.52
N TRP A 40 -8.32 -12.30 -0.32
CA TRP A 40 -7.15 -11.70 0.30
C TRP A 40 -6.96 -12.14 1.75
N LYS A 41 -8.06 -12.33 2.47
CA LYS A 41 -8.00 -12.80 3.87
C LYS A 41 -7.30 -14.14 3.95
N LYS A 42 -7.74 -15.10 3.15
CA LYS A 42 -7.14 -16.43 3.12
C LYS A 42 -5.70 -16.39 2.63
N TRP A 43 -5.42 -15.56 1.64
CA TRP A 43 -4.07 -15.41 1.10
C TRP A 43 -3.11 -14.89 2.17
N LEU A 44 -3.51 -13.87 2.93
CA LEU A 44 -2.69 -13.34 4.03
C LEU A 44 -2.49 -14.39 5.13
N GLU A 45 -3.53 -15.14 5.46
CA GLU A 45 -3.43 -16.23 6.45
C GLU A 45 -2.44 -17.28 6.00
N THR A 46 -2.44 -17.63 4.72
CA THR A 46 -1.49 -18.60 4.16
C THR A 46 -0.06 -18.04 4.21
N ARG A 47 0.12 -16.77 3.84
CA ARG A 47 1.46 -16.15 3.91
C ARG A 47 1.97 -16.10 5.34
N GLN A 48 1.10 -15.78 6.30
CA GLN A 48 1.49 -15.77 7.71
C GLN A 48 1.94 -17.16 8.17
N ALA A 49 1.23 -18.18 7.79
CA ALA A 49 1.59 -19.56 8.14
C ALA A 49 2.98 -19.94 7.60
N GLU A 50 3.33 -19.44 6.41
CA GLU A 50 4.63 -19.72 5.80
C GLU A 50 5.80 -19.09 6.57
N VAL A 51 5.61 -17.90 7.13
CA VAL A 51 6.69 -17.23 7.87
C VAL A 51 6.71 -17.64 9.35
N GLY A 52 5.67 -18.31 9.83
CA GLY A 52 5.63 -18.85 11.18
C GLY A 52 5.27 -17.82 12.23
N LYS A 53 6.13 -17.65 13.24
CA LYS A 53 5.81 -16.85 14.43
C LYS A 53 6.19 -15.38 14.34
N ARG A 54 6.79 -14.93 13.26
CA ARG A 54 7.12 -13.53 13.08
C ARG A 54 6.04 -12.81 12.26
N ARG A 55 6.01 -11.49 12.36
CA ARG A 55 5.07 -10.68 11.58
C ARG A 55 5.43 -10.70 10.10
N LEU A 56 4.40 -10.71 9.26
CA LEU A 56 4.58 -10.43 7.82
C LEU A 56 5.04 -9.01 7.63
N LYS A 57 5.86 -8.79 6.61
CA LYS A 57 6.34 -7.46 6.21
C LYS A 57 5.96 -7.22 4.76
N ILE A 58 5.13 -6.20 4.53
CA ILE A 58 4.68 -5.81 3.18
C ILE A 58 5.31 -4.48 2.82
N LEU A 59 5.76 -4.36 1.57
CA LEU A 59 6.12 -3.08 0.98
C LEU A 59 5.10 -2.74 -0.10
N ASP A 60 4.42 -1.60 0.07
CA ASP A 60 3.47 -1.06 -0.90
C ASP A 60 4.20 0.00 -1.73
N VAL A 61 4.53 -0.36 -2.96
CA VAL A 61 5.27 0.49 -3.89
C VAL A 61 4.31 1.44 -4.58
N ALA A 62 4.63 2.72 -4.58
CA ALA A 62 3.75 3.77 -5.08
C ALA A 62 2.39 3.71 -4.38
N CYS A 63 2.43 3.72 -3.05
CA CYS A 63 1.25 3.47 -2.22
C CYS A 63 0.12 4.50 -2.40
N GLY A 64 0.42 5.67 -2.95
CA GLY A 64 -0.56 6.74 -3.03
C GLY A 64 -1.11 7.08 -1.65
N SER A 65 -2.39 7.37 -1.56
CA SER A 65 -3.06 7.70 -0.30
C SER A 65 -3.62 6.48 0.44
N GLY A 66 -3.21 5.27 0.06
CA GLY A 66 -3.61 4.05 0.76
C GLY A 66 -4.97 3.50 0.36
N LYS A 67 -5.41 3.75 -0.87
CA LYS A 67 -6.73 3.30 -1.34
C LYS A 67 -6.84 1.78 -1.42
N PHE A 68 -5.77 1.08 -1.78
CA PHE A 68 -5.81 -0.38 -1.85
C PHE A 68 -5.94 -1.02 -0.47
N PRO A 69 -5.06 -0.73 0.52
CA PRO A 69 -5.26 -1.32 1.84
C PRO A 69 -6.59 -0.91 2.47
N LEU A 70 -7.05 0.32 2.25
CA LEU A 70 -8.36 0.74 2.74
C LEU A 70 -9.47 -0.12 2.14
N ALA A 71 -9.41 -0.37 0.83
CA ALA A 71 -10.40 -1.22 0.15
C ALA A 71 -10.37 -2.66 0.66
N LEU A 72 -9.20 -3.19 0.96
CA LEU A 72 -9.08 -4.52 1.56
C LEU A 72 -9.81 -4.58 2.90
N GLY A 73 -9.69 -3.54 3.72
CA GLY A 73 -10.41 -3.46 4.98
C GLY A 73 -11.92 -3.35 4.81
N GLN A 74 -12.36 -2.62 3.79
CA GLN A 74 -13.79 -2.38 3.56
C GLN A 74 -14.49 -3.55 2.86
N TYR A 75 -13.80 -4.23 1.92
CA TYR A 75 -14.47 -5.15 1.00
C TYR A 75 -13.90 -6.57 1.01
N ALA A 76 -12.72 -6.81 1.57
CA ALA A 76 -12.06 -8.11 1.55
C ALA A 76 -12.07 -8.82 2.91
N LYS A 77 -12.67 -8.21 3.91
CA LYS A 77 -12.84 -8.78 5.27
C LYS A 77 -11.51 -9.14 5.94
N ILE A 78 -10.41 -8.46 5.59
CA ILE A 78 -9.12 -8.74 6.20
C ILE A 78 -9.09 -8.36 7.68
N THR A 79 -9.97 -7.46 8.13
CA THR A 79 -10.11 -7.09 9.53
C THR A 79 -10.57 -8.26 10.40
N ASP A 80 -11.17 -9.29 9.80
CA ASP A 80 -11.63 -10.49 10.51
C ASP A 80 -10.53 -11.52 10.71
N THR A 81 -9.36 -11.34 10.08
CA THR A 81 -8.27 -12.29 10.23
C THR A 81 -7.64 -12.21 11.62
N LYS A 82 -7.15 -13.35 12.09
CA LYS A 82 -6.53 -13.45 13.43
C LYS A 82 -5.02 -13.64 13.36
N ILE A 83 -4.41 -13.26 12.25
CA ILE A 83 -2.95 -13.31 12.11
C ILE A 83 -2.30 -12.22 12.97
N LEU A 84 -0.98 -12.34 13.12
CA LEU A 84 -0.20 -11.29 13.77
C LEU A 84 -0.33 -9.97 13.01
N PRO A 85 -0.20 -8.83 13.68
CA PRO A 85 -0.17 -7.55 12.97
C PRO A 85 0.87 -7.58 11.85
N VAL A 86 0.49 -7.05 10.69
CA VAL A 86 1.34 -7.04 9.49
C VAL A 86 2.04 -5.69 9.40
N GLU A 87 3.37 -5.69 9.37
CA GLU A 87 4.14 -4.47 9.21
C GLU A 87 4.01 -3.99 7.76
N TYR A 88 3.34 -2.86 7.57
CA TYR A 88 2.99 -2.33 6.27
C TYR A 88 3.86 -1.11 5.96
N ALA A 89 4.88 -1.31 5.13
CA ALA A 89 5.78 -0.25 4.72
C ALA A 89 5.20 0.50 3.51
N LEU A 90 5.36 1.80 3.52
CA LEU A 90 4.81 2.69 2.51
C LEU A 90 5.95 3.34 1.73
N LEU A 91 5.90 3.24 0.41
CA LEU A 91 6.88 3.87 -0.46
C LEU A 91 6.16 4.71 -1.50
N ASP A 92 6.45 6.00 -1.53
CA ASP A 92 5.89 6.94 -2.48
C ASP A 92 6.77 8.19 -2.52
N PRO A 93 6.92 8.86 -3.68
CA PRO A 93 7.67 10.12 -3.72
C PRO A 93 6.98 11.26 -2.98
N SER A 94 5.68 11.17 -2.73
CA SER A 94 4.91 12.20 -2.06
C SER A 94 4.73 11.91 -0.57
N GLU A 95 5.27 12.77 0.29
CA GLU A 95 5.09 12.64 1.74
C GLU A 95 3.63 12.83 2.17
N PHE A 96 2.85 13.61 1.41
CA PHE A 96 1.42 13.79 1.69
C PHE A 96 0.66 12.49 1.48
N SER A 97 0.98 11.78 0.40
CA SER A 97 0.38 10.48 0.13
C SER A 97 0.72 9.46 1.21
N ILE A 98 1.97 9.42 1.64
CA ILE A 98 2.40 8.52 2.70
C ILE A 98 1.64 8.82 4.00
N ALA A 99 1.50 10.09 4.36
CA ALA A 99 0.79 10.46 5.58
C ALA A 99 -0.68 10.04 5.52
N GLU A 100 -1.35 10.24 4.39
CA GLU A 100 -2.72 9.81 4.22
C GLU A 100 -2.86 8.28 4.26
N ALA A 101 -1.95 7.58 3.61
CA ALA A 101 -1.95 6.13 3.60
C ALA A 101 -1.81 5.57 5.01
N ARG A 102 -0.91 6.14 5.80
CA ARG A 102 -0.71 5.74 7.19
C ARG A 102 -2.01 5.82 8.00
N GLU A 103 -2.76 6.90 7.80
CA GLU A 103 -3.98 7.15 8.57
C GLU A 103 -5.12 6.18 8.24
N VAL A 104 -5.11 5.57 7.07
CA VAL A 104 -6.21 4.71 6.63
C VAL A 104 -5.91 3.22 6.70
N LEU A 105 -4.75 2.83 7.20
CA LEU A 105 -4.39 1.40 7.29
C LEU A 105 -5.37 0.65 8.18
N PRO A 106 -6.09 -0.36 7.64
CA PRO A 106 -6.99 -1.17 8.45
C PRO A 106 -6.22 -2.30 9.15
N SER A 107 -6.74 -2.79 10.28
CA SER A 107 -6.23 -4.03 10.87
C SER A 107 -6.33 -5.15 9.82
N PRO A 108 -5.39 -6.06 9.70
CA PRO A 108 -4.24 -6.31 10.58
C PRO A 108 -2.98 -5.49 10.25
N PHE A 109 -3.06 -4.56 9.29
CA PHE A 109 -1.92 -3.75 8.90
C PHE A 109 -1.60 -2.72 9.99
N ILE A 110 -0.30 -2.62 10.33
CA ILE A 110 0.21 -1.58 11.21
C ILE A 110 1.29 -0.81 10.47
N ALA A 111 1.46 0.45 10.81
CA ALA A 111 2.43 1.31 10.17
C ALA A 111 3.84 0.73 10.35
N GLY A 112 4.52 0.53 9.23
CA GLY A 112 5.91 0.10 9.17
C GLY A 112 6.81 1.24 8.76
N ALA A 113 7.92 0.91 8.09
CA ALA A 113 8.84 1.91 7.55
C ALA A 113 8.17 2.76 6.48
N GLU A 114 8.62 4.00 6.36
CA GLU A 114 8.12 4.93 5.34
C GLU A 114 9.30 5.43 4.51
N PHE A 115 9.14 5.34 3.20
CA PHE A 115 10.19 5.72 2.25
C PHE A 115 9.63 6.76 1.28
N LYS A 116 10.03 8.01 1.46
CA LYS A 116 9.75 9.08 0.51
C LYS A 116 10.74 8.97 -0.64
N SER A 117 10.49 8.03 -1.53
CA SER A 117 11.47 7.64 -2.55
C SER A 117 10.80 6.94 -3.71
N THR A 118 11.63 6.60 -4.71
CA THR A 118 11.25 5.67 -5.76
C THR A 118 11.78 4.30 -5.42
N LEU A 119 11.24 3.29 -6.09
CA LEU A 119 11.77 1.93 -5.95
C LEU A 119 13.24 1.86 -6.40
N GLN A 120 13.62 2.61 -7.45
CA GLN A 120 14.98 2.63 -7.95
C GLN A 120 15.97 3.22 -6.95
N ALA A 121 15.53 4.18 -6.15
CA ALA A 121 16.38 4.83 -5.15
C ALA A 121 16.34 4.13 -3.79
N LEU A 122 15.44 3.18 -3.60
CA LEU A 122 15.32 2.45 -2.35
C LEU A 122 16.52 1.53 -2.14
N GLN A 123 17.14 1.64 -0.98
CA GLN A 123 18.22 0.75 -0.57
C GLN A 123 17.75 -0.08 0.61
N CYS A 124 17.61 -1.37 0.41
CA CYS A 124 17.28 -2.32 1.47
C CYS A 124 17.91 -3.67 1.16
N ASP A 125 18.13 -4.45 2.19
CA ASP A 125 18.71 -5.79 2.05
C ASP A 125 17.71 -6.73 1.39
N ARG A 126 18.24 -7.71 0.65
CA ARG A 126 17.42 -8.76 0.05
C ARG A 126 16.65 -9.49 1.16
N GLY A 127 15.37 -9.74 0.93
CA GLY A 127 14.54 -10.45 1.89
C GLY A 127 14.03 -9.60 3.04
N THR A 128 14.17 -8.27 2.98
CA THR A 128 13.63 -7.37 4.00
C THR A 128 12.11 -7.44 4.06
N PHE A 129 11.46 -7.67 2.93
CA PHE A 129 10.00 -7.76 2.83
C PHE A 129 9.58 -9.14 2.36
N ASP A 130 8.47 -9.64 2.90
CA ASP A 130 7.88 -10.91 2.47
C ASP A 130 7.01 -10.74 1.24
N ILE A 131 6.37 -9.59 1.13
CA ILE A 131 5.43 -9.27 0.07
C ILE A 131 5.76 -7.88 -0.44
N ILE A 132 5.83 -7.74 -1.75
CA ILE A 132 5.97 -6.43 -2.40
C ILE A 132 4.85 -6.35 -3.43
N TRP A 133 4.02 -5.34 -3.33
CA TRP A 133 2.99 -5.11 -4.34
C TRP A 133 2.94 -3.65 -4.77
N ALA A 134 2.40 -3.44 -5.96
CA ALA A 134 2.25 -2.12 -6.56
C ALA A 134 0.93 -2.09 -7.30
N THR A 135 -0.08 -1.48 -6.72
CA THR A 135 -1.41 -1.44 -7.30
C THR A 135 -1.72 -0.12 -8.00
N HIS A 136 -0.80 0.84 -7.88
CA HIS A 136 -0.98 2.20 -8.35
C HIS A 136 0.10 2.64 -9.34
N ALA A 137 0.95 1.74 -9.73
CA ALA A 137 2.04 2.03 -10.66
C ALA A 137 1.59 1.94 -12.12
#